data_fa42a33190ba77ab5ad24c385041b31f
#
_entry.id   fa42a33190ba77ab5ad24c385041b31f
#
_cell.length_a   1.000
_cell.length_b   1.000
_cell.length_c   1.000
_cell.angle_alpha   90.00
_cell.angle_beta   90.00
_cell.angle_gamma   90.00
#
_symmetry.space_group_name_H-M   'P 1'
#
loop_
_entity.id
_entity.type
_entity.pdbx_description
1 polymer ?
#
loop_
_entity_poly.entity_id
_entity_poly.type
_entity_poly.pdbx_seq_one_letter_code
_entity_poly.pdbx_strand_id
1 'polypeptide(L)'
;MRLGMINSAWAQAGRDTAWGIQKTAEIGFDCIDIFADPLDIDARERKLIRVECEKANLPIISVACVAVGLIDPNPSVRRFHQERCRAYLDMTYEFGGENLLLVLGEYIWEQQVVTPAEQWATAIDELKKLGDHAGKLDLKIALELEPFKMSLLNTVDKMANFLEGVKHEAVQANIDISHCELSNTRAAGLETLRGRACHVHLSDCDGKIHGDLPPGRGVVDFVPYLKKIKELSLPGAVSLELEYSPDPSQIEAWVREAYTATAKLMDQVGMRPFKTR
;
A
#
# COMPACT_ATOMS: atom_id res chain seq x y z
N MET A 1 -4.61 -0.68 -16.28
CA MET A 1 -4.70 -0.47 -14.83
C MET A 1 -4.92 1.01 -14.54
N ARG A 2 -5.52 1.34 -13.39
CA ARG A 2 -5.68 2.72 -12.92
C ARG A 2 -4.35 3.23 -12.37
N LEU A 3 -4.11 4.54 -12.45
CA LEU A 3 -3.01 5.22 -11.78
C LEU A 3 -3.58 5.99 -10.59
N GLY A 4 -3.20 5.60 -9.39
CA GLY A 4 -3.58 6.23 -8.13
C GLY A 4 -2.42 6.90 -7.41
N MET A 5 -2.72 7.45 -6.25
CA MET A 5 -1.72 7.84 -5.26
C MET A 5 -2.29 7.73 -3.85
N ILE A 6 -1.42 7.53 -2.89
CA ILE A 6 -1.77 7.61 -1.48
C ILE A 6 -1.73 9.07 -1.01
N ASN A 7 -2.72 9.48 -0.23
CA ASN A 7 -2.83 10.88 0.21
C ASN A 7 -1.86 11.28 1.33
N SER A 8 -1.05 10.35 1.85
CA SER A 8 -0.02 10.62 2.85
C SER A 8 0.92 11.75 2.43
N ALA A 9 1.26 11.83 1.13
CA ALA A 9 2.06 12.92 0.57
C ALA A 9 1.50 14.31 0.91
N TRP A 10 0.19 14.49 0.79
CA TRP A 10 -0.46 15.75 1.11
C TRP A 10 -0.53 16.00 2.62
N ALA A 11 -0.91 14.98 3.39
CA ALA A 11 -1.05 15.06 4.83
C ALA A 11 0.28 15.40 5.51
N GLN A 12 1.38 14.74 5.12
CA GLN A 12 2.72 15.03 5.64
C GLN A 12 3.23 16.42 5.27
N ALA A 13 2.77 16.97 4.13
CA ALA A 13 3.05 18.35 3.74
C ALA A 13 2.09 19.38 4.39
N GLY A 14 1.25 18.97 5.35
CA GLY A 14 0.33 19.84 6.08
C GLY A 14 -0.82 20.39 5.23
N ARG A 15 -1.20 19.69 4.15
CA ARG A 15 -2.34 20.05 3.31
C ARG A 15 -3.62 19.43 3.90
N ASP A 16 -4.73 20.17 3.82
CA ASP A 16 -6.02 19.63 4.26
C ASP A 16 -6.54 18.56 3.30
N THR A 17 -7.41 17.70 3.83
CA THR A 17 -7.94 16.52 3.12
C THR A 17 -8.68 16.89 1.84
N ALA A 18 -9.55 17.89 1.88
CA ALA A 18 -10.35 18.30 0.72
C ALA A 18 -9.46 18.84 -0.40
N TRP A 19 -8.49 19.69 -0.04
CA TRP A 19 -7.51 20.22 -0.99
C TRP A 19 -6.70 19.09 -1.63
N GLY A 20 -6.22 18.13 -0.84
CA GLY A 20 -5.44 17.00 -1.34
C GLY A 20 -6.22 16.15 -2.33
N ILE A 21 -7.48 15.83 -2.03
CA ILE A 21 -8.36 15.06 -2.92
C ILE A 21 -8.59 15.81 -4.24
N GLN A 22 -8.96 17.09 -4.17
CA GLN A 22 -9.20 17.92 -5.34
C GLN A 22 -7.93 18.03 -6.20
N LYS A 23 -6.78 18.22 -5.58
CA LYS A 23 -5.50 18.32 -6.26
C LYS A 23 -5.10 17.00 -6.94
N THR A 24 -5.33 15.88 -6.29
CA THR A 24 -5.11 14.54 -6.88
C THR A 24 -5.90 14.37 -8.18
N ALA A 25 -7.19 14.73 -8.16
CA ALA A 25 -8.03 14.68 -9.36
C ALA A 25 -7.59 15.68 -10.44
N GLU A 26 -7.23 16.92 -10.04
CA GLU A 26 -6.74 17.97 -10.96
C GLU A 26 -5.45 17.52 -11.70
N ILE A 27 -4.52 16.87 -11.01
CA ILE A 27 -3.29 16.34 -11.60
C ILE A 27 -3.59 15.28 -12.65
N GLY A 28 -4.64 14.47 -12.44
CA GLY A 28 -5.12 13.50 -13.42
C GLY A 28 -5.04 12.04 -12.98
N PHE A 29 -4.90 11.79 -11.69
CA PHE A 29 -5.02 10.43 -11.15
C PHE A 29 -6.42 9.85 -11.38
N ASP A 30 -6.47 8.54 -11.52
CA ASP A 30 -7.73 7.81 -11.78
C ASP A 30 -8.42 7.38 -10.48
N CYS A 31 -7.67 7.33 -9.37
CA CYS A 31 -8.13 6.88 -8.05
C CYS A 31 -7.20 7.39 -6.94
N ILE A 32 -7.60 7.14 -5.70
CA ILE A 32 -6.84 7.56 -4.50
C ILE A 32 -6.84 6.45 -3.45
N ASP A 33 -5.73 6.34 -2.72
CA ASP A 33 -5.62 5.56 -1.49
C ASP A 33 -5.63 6.50 -0.29
N ILE A 34 -6.34 6.13 0.75
CA ILE A 34 -6.55 6.98 1.93
C ILE A 34 -5.67 6.49 3.08
N PHE A 35 -4.80 7.37 3.54
CA PHE A 35 -4.05 7.20 4.79
C PHE A 35 -4.75 7.99 5.88
N ALA A 36 -5.60 7.32 6.65
CA ALA A 36 -6.34 7.90 7.77
C ALA A 36 -6.71 6.81 8.77
N ASP A 37 -6.53 7.08 10.07
CA ASP A 37 -6.86 6.14 11.12
C ASP A 37 -8.32 6.31 11.57
N PRO A 38 -9.13 5.24 11.59
CA PRO A 38 -10.52 5.31 12.07
C PRO A 38 -10.66 5.72 13.54
N LEU A 39 -9.58 5.66 14.33
CA LEU A 39 -9.56 6.13 15.72
C LEU A 39 -9.25 7.63 15.83
N ASP A 40 -8.61 8.21 14.81
CA ASP A 40 -8.19 9.62 14.81
C ASP A 40 -9.17 10.52 14.09
N ILE A 41 -9.91 9.98 13.09
CA ILE A 41 -10.87 10.76 12.31
C ILE A 41 -12.32 10.52 12.80
N ASP A 42 -13.07 11.59 12.90
CA ASP A 42 -14.49 11.52 13.27
C ASP A 42 -15.41 11.25 12.07
N ALA A 43 -16.72 11.10 12.33
CA ALA A 43 -17.71 10.87 11.28
C ALA A 43 -17.84 12.04 10.28
N ARG A 44 -17.44 13.27 10.68
CA ARG A 44 -17.48 14.44 9.79
C ARG A 44 -16.35 14.37 8.78
N GLU A 45 -15.13 14.01 9.23
CA GLU A 45 -13.98 13.83 8.36
C GLU A 45 -14.20 12.65 7.40
N ARG A 46 -14.71 11.51 7.87
CA ARG A 46 -15.07 10.38 6.98
C ARG A 46 -16.07 10.80 5.91
N LYS A 47 -17.09 11.57 6.29
CA LYS A 47 -18.05 12.11 5.34
C LYS A 47 -17.41 13.08 4.36
N LEU A 48 -16.50 13.96 4.83
CA LEU A 48 -15.75 14.89 3.98
C LEU A 48 -14.96 14.13 2.90
N ILE A 49 -14.18 13.12 3.29
CA ILE A 49 -13.39 12.29 2.36
C ILE A 49 -14.29 11.73 1.26
N ARG A 50 -15.38 11.07 1.63
CA ARG A 50 -16.32 10.48 0.65
C ARG A 50 -16.91 11.52 -0.30
N VAL A 51 -17.42 12.60 0.25
CA VAL A 51 -18.08 13.66 -0.53
C VAL A 51 -17.10 14.34 -1.49
N GLU A 52 -15.88 14.62 -1.05
CA GLU A 52 -14.88 15.26 -1.92
C GLU A 52 -14.37 14.28 -3.00
N CYS A 53 -14.17 13.01 -2.67
CA CYS A 53 -13.85 11.99 -3.67
C CYS A 53 -14.97 11.80 -4.70
N GLU A 54 -16.23 11.77 -4.26
CA GLU A 54 -17.39 11.68 -5.16
C GLU A 54 -17.49 12.90 -6.09
N LYS A 55 -17.37 14.12 -5.55
CA LYS A 55 -17.37 15.37 -6.35
C LYS A 55 -16.23 15.40 -7.38
N ALA A 56 -15.07 14.91 -7.01
CA ALA A 56 -13.90 14.85 -7.87
C ALA A 56 -13.93 13.68 -8.88
N ASN A 57 -14.94 12.79 -8.81
CA ASN A 57 -15.00 11.53 -9.55
C ASN A 57 -13.69 10.72 -9.39
N LEU A 58 -13.19 10.65 -8.15
CA LEU A 58 -11.94 10.02 -7.78
C LEU A 58 -12.23 8.84 -6.83
N PRO A 59 -12.43 7.61 -7.33
CA PRO A 59 -12.77 6.47 -6.49
C PRO A 59 -11.64 6.16 -5.49
N ILE A 60 -12.04 5.84 -4.27
CA ILE A 60 -11.13 5.32 -3.25
C ILE A 60 -10.90 3.83 -3.53
N ILE A 61 -9.65 3.40 -3.60
CA ILE A 61 -9.28 2.01 -3.89
C ILE A 61 -8.84 1.28 -2.64
N SER A 62 -8.01 1.94 -1.85
CA SER A 62 -7.39 1.37 -0.66
C SER A 62 -7.47 2.32 0.52
N VAL A 63 -7.42 1.74 1.72
CA VAL A 63 -7.11 2.47 2.95
C VAL A 63 -5.84 1.86 3.54
N ALA A 64 -4.88 2.68 3.96
CA ALA A 64 -3.60 2.20 4.47
C ALA A 64 -3.60 2.14 6.00
N CYS A 65 -3.11 1.03 6.55
CA CYS A 65 -3.04 0.72 7.96
C CYS A 65 -1.67 0.19 8.34
N VAL A 66 -0.99 0.87 9.26
CA VAL A 66 0.21 0.33 9.92
C VAL A 66 -0.22 -0.35 11.23
N ALA A 67 -0.07 -1.67 11.32
CA ALA A 67 -0.56 -2.48 12.44
C ALA A 67 0.51 -3.39 13.05
N VAL A 68 1.68 -2.83 13.33
CA VAL A 68 2.86 -3.56 13.84
C VAL A 68 2.58 -4.41 15.08
N GLY A 69 1.61 -4.04 15.90
CA GLY A 69 1.24 -4.79 17.11
C GLY A 69 0.43 -6.06 16.87
N LEU A 70 0.07 -6.41 15.64
CA LEU A 70 -0.58 -7.70 15.33
C LEU A 70 0.30 -8.90 15.67
N ILE A 71 1.61 -8.73 15.68
CA ILE A 71 2.59 -9.76 16.02
C ILE A 71 3.21 -9.56 17.41
N ASP A 72 2.68 -8.64 18.22
CA ASP A 72 3.17 -8.40 19.57
C ASP A 72 3.03 -9.65 20.46
N PRO A 73 4.01 -9.97 21.32
CA PRO A 73 3.90 -11.09 22.25
C PRO A 73 2.77 -10.90 23.28
N ASN A 74 2.39 -9.64 23.58
CA ASN A 74 1.30 -9.34 24.51
C ASN A 74 -0.09 -9.52 23.83
N PRO A 75 -0.93 -10.48 24.34
CA PRO A 75 -2.25 -10.73 23.75
C PRO A 75 -3.18 -9.49 23.78
N SER A 76 -3.01 -8.58 24.74
CA SER A 76 -3.84 -7.37 24.83
C SER A 76 -3.51 -6.38 23.73
N VAL A 77 -2.23 -6.25 23.37
CA VAL A 77 -1.78 -5.43 22.24
C VAL A 77 -2.33 -6.01 20.94
N ARG A 78 -2.22 -7.32 20.74
CA ARG A 78 -2.79 -7.98 19.55
C ARG A 78 -4.30 -7.77 19.42
N ARG A 79 -5.07 -7.90 20.54
CA ARG A 79 -6.52 -7.64 20.52
C ARG A 79 -6.83 -6.22 20.08
N PHE A 80 -6.12 -5.22 20.63
CA PHE A 80 -6.29 -3.83 20.24
C PHE A 80 -6.06 -3.65 18.73
N HIS A 81 -4.96 -4.19 18.20
CA HIS A 81 -4.65 -4.09 16.76
C HIS A 81 -5.64 -4.88 15.89
N GLN A 82 -6.17 -6.01 16.37
CA GLN A 82 -7.23 -6.75 15.67
C GLN A 82 -8.51 -5.90 15.55
N GLU A 83 -8.94 -5.29 16.63
CA GLU A 83 -10.13 -4.41 16.64
C GLU A 83 -9.91 -3.16 15.78
N ARG A 84 -8.72 -2.58 15.87
CA ARG A 84 -8.34 -1.43 15.04
C ARG A 84 -8.33 -1.80 13.55
N CYS A 85 -7.74 -2.93 13.16
CA CYS A 85 -7.75 -3.38 11.75
C CYS A 85 -9.17 -3.68 11.24
N ARG A 86 -10.06 -4.21 12.09
CA ARG A 86 -11.48 -4.37 11.74
C ARG A 86 -12.15 -3.03 11.49
N ALA A 87 -11.90 -2.02 12.33
CA ALA A 87 -12.41 -0.67 12.12
C ALA A 87 -11.89 -0.05 10.80
N TYR A 88 -10.65 -0.35 10.42
CA TYR A 88 -10.11 0.03 9.10
C TYR A 88 -10.84 -0.68 7.95
N LEU A 89 -11.11 -1.98 8.05
CA LEU A 89 -11.86 -2.73 7.05
C LEU A 89 -13.29 -2.19 6.92
N ASP A 90 -13.95 -1.91 8.04
CA ASP A 90 -15.30 -1.31 8.05
C ASP A 90 -15.29 0.08 7.40
N MET A 91 -14.27 0.89 7.67
CA MET A 91 -14.10 2.20 7.04
C MET A 91 -13.77 2.07 5.54
N THR A 92 -12.95 1.09 5.14
CA THR A 92 -12.68 0.80 3.71
C THR A 92 -13.98 0.44 2.99
N TYR A 93 -14.82 -0.39 3.58
CA TYR A 93 -16.14 -0.72 3.06
C TYR A 93 -17.05 0.52 2.99
N GLU A 94 -17.09 1.34 4.03
CA GLU A 94 -17.83 2.60 4.05
C GLU A 94 -17.42 3.54 2.91
N PHE A 95 -16.14 3.54 2.57
CA PHE A 95 -15.58 4.37 1.48
C PHE A 95 -15.80 3.77 0.08
N GLY A 96 -16.30 2.54 -0.02
CA GLY A 96 -16.43 1.82 -1.28
C GLY A 96 -15.07 1.38 -1.86
N GLY A 97 -14.06 1.23 -0.99
CA GLY A 97 -12.74 0.74 -1.36
C GLY A 97 -12.72 -0.73 -1.75
N GLU A 98 -11.60 -1.17 -2.30
CA GLU A 98 -11.42 -2.56 -2.76
C GLU A 98 -10.53 -3.37 -1.81
N ASN A 99 -9.60 -2.71 -1.11
CA ASN A 99 -8.67 -3.37 -0.20
C ASN A 99 -8.22 -2.48 0.96
N LEU A 100 -7.78 -3.15 2.03
CA LEU A 100 -7.00 -2.57 3.10
C LEU A 100 -5.53 -2.87 2.84
N LEU A 101 -4.70 -1.86 2.61
CA LEU A 101 -3.25 -2.00 2.66
C LEU A 101 -2.84 -2.20 4.12
N LEU A 102 -2.05 -3.23 4.40
CA LEU A 102 -1.70 -3.58 5.76
C LEU A 102 -0.21 -3.85 5.92
N VAL A 103 0.46 -2.99 6.67
CA VAL A 103 1.79 -3.23 7.22
C VAL A 103 1.68 -4.10 8.45
N LEU A 104 2.20 -5.32 8.38
CA LEU A 104 2.02 -6.34 9.41
C LEU A 104 2.88 -6.12 10.66
N GLY A 105 4.10 -5.65 10.49
CA GLY A 105 5.00 -5.32 11.59
C GLY A 105 6.36 -6.01 11.53
N GLU A 106 7.16 -5.66 12.53
CA GLU A 106 8.55 -6.02 12.65
C GLU A 106 8.83 -6.85 13.90
N TYR A 107 9.95 -7.57 13.89
CA TYR A 107 10.49 -8.18 15.10
C TYR A 107 10.94 -7.09 16.09
N ILE A 108 10.42 -7.16 17.32
CA ILE A 108 10.67 -6.11 18.33
C ILE A 108 12.08 -6.17 18.92
N TRP A 109 12.73 -7.35 18.89
CA TRP A 109 14.03 -7.55 19.50
C TRP A 109 15.06 -8.14 18.54
N GLU A 110 16.27 -7.62 18.54
CA GLU A 110 17.41 -8.26 17.86
C GLU A 110 17.74 -9.64 18.44
N GLN A 111 17.58 -9.80 19.76
CA GLN A 111 17.67 -11.10 20.42
C GLN A 111 16.29 -11.70 20.50
N GLN A 112 16.14 -12.87 19.98
CA GLN A 112 14.87 -13.56 19.81
C GLN A 112 14.31 -14.03 21.17
N VAL A 113 13.64 -13.14 21.89
CA VAL A 113 12.89 -13.51 23.11
C VAL A 113 11.65 -14.32 22.74
N VAL A 114 10.99 -13.94 21.65
CA VAL A 114 9.99 -14.74 20.95
C VAL A 114 10.59 -15.15 19.62
N THR A 115 10.57 -16.42 19.28
CA THR A 115 11.23 -16.90 18.07
C THR A 115 10.55 -16.40 16.81
N PRO A 116 11.30 -16.23 15.69
CA PRO A 116 10.69 -15.89 14.40
C PRO A 116 9.55 -16.84 14.00
N ALA A 117 9.67 -18.14 14.32
CA ALA A 117 8.63 -19.12 14.01
C ALA A 117 7.35 -18.89 14.83
N GLU A 118 7.45 -18.50 16.10
CA GLU A 118 6.29 -18.15 16.93
C GLU A 118 5.61 -16.87 16.46
N GLN A 119 6.40 -15.85 16.07
CA GLN A 119 5.83 -14.62 15.51
C GLN A 119 5.16 -14.87 14.16
N TRP A 120 5.76 -15.71 13.32
CA TRP A 120 5.20 -16.12 12.03
C TRP A 120 3.85 -16.85 12.21
N ALA A 121 3.79 -17.82 13.13
CA ALA A 121 2.56 -18.53 13.44
C ALA A 121 1.48 -17.58 14.00
N THR A 122 1.86 -16.68 14.91
CA THR A 122 0.95 -15.65 15.43
C THR A 122 0.40 -14.76 14.31
N ALA A 123 1.25 -14.29 13.42
CA ALA A 123 0.84 -13.46 12.29
C ALA A 123 -0.16 -14.20 11.38
N ILE A 124 0.09 -15.47 11.06
CA ILE A 124 -0.83 -16.29 10.27
C ILE A 124 -2.20 -16.38 10.93
N ASP A 125 -2.24 -16.65 12.23
CA ASP A 125 -3.52 -16.78 12.98
C ASP A 125 -4.29 -15.45 13.04
N GLU A 126 -3.58 -14.34 13.24
CA GLU A 126 -4.20 -13.01 13.27
C GLU A 126 -4.71 -12.60 11.87
N LEU A 127 -3.96 -12.90 10.81
CA LEU A 127 -4.39 -12.59 9.43
C LEU A 127 -5.56 -13.45 8.95
N LYS A 128 -5.68 -14.72 9.38
CA LYS A 128 -6.89 -15.53 9.10
C LYS A 128 -8.14 -14.87 9.66
N LYS A 129 -8.08 -14.40 10.93
CA LYS A 129 -9.22 -13.72 11.57
C LYS A 129 -9.62 -12.42 10.87
N LEU A 130 -8.62 -11.66 10.40
CA LEU A 130 -8.88 -10.45 9.61
C LEU A 130 -9.39 -10.78 8.21
N GLY A 131 -8.86 -11.82 7.58
CA GLY A 131 -9.33 -12.34 6.30
C GLY A 131 -10.81 -12.74 6.34
N ASP A 132 -11.23 -13.45 7.42
CA ASP A 132 -12.65 -13.79 7.64
C ASP A 132 -13.54 -12.53 7.72
N HIS A 133 -13.04 -11.43 8.30
CA HIS A 133 -13.78 -10.17 8.37
C HIS A 133 -13.80 -9.48 7.01
N ALA A 134 -12.65 -9.35 6.36
CA ALA A 134 -12.54 -8.76 5.02
C ALA A 134 -13.42 -9.49 3.99
N GLY A 135 -13.43 -10.83 4.02
CA GLY A 135 -14.25 -11.65 3.12
C GLY A 135 -15.76 -11.42 3.29
N LYS A 136 -16.24 -11.12 4.51
CA LYS A 136 -17.66 -10.78 4.76
C LYS A 136 -18.04 -9.42 4.16
N LEU A 137 -17.07 -8.54 3.96
CA LEU A 137 -17.23 -7.21 3.37
C LEU A 137 -16.90 -7.19 1.87
N ASP A 138 -16.55 -8.34 1.28
CA ASP A 138 -16.05 -8.48 -0.10
C ASP A 138 -14.80 -7.62 -0.37
N LEU A 139 -13.97 -7.45 0.66
CA LEU A 139 -12.71 -6.71 0.60
C LEU A 139 -11.51 -7.65 0.53
N LYS A 140 -10.39 -7.12 0.06
CA LYS A 140 -9.08 -7.76 0.19
C LYS A 140 -8.24 -7.06 1.27
N ILE A 141 -7.28 -7.79 1.83
CA ILE A 141 -6.17 -7.26 2.60
C ILE A 141 -4.95 -7.35 1.70
N ALA A 142 -4.38 -6.23 1.35
CA ALA A 142 -3.14 -6.12 0.57
C ALA A 142 -1.96 -5.98 1.54
N LEU A 143 -1.27 -7.10 1.82
CA LEU A 143 -0.12 -7.09 2.73
C LEU A 143 1.06 -6.38 2.11
N GLU A 144 1.63 -5.43 2.85
CA GLU A 144 2.83 -4.72 2.44
C GLU A 144 4.08 -5.56 2.70
N LEU A 145 4.99 -5.55 1.72
CA LEU A 145 6.36 -6.00 1.91
C LEU A 145 7.17 -4.81 2.42
N GLU A 146 7.78 -4.97 3.59
CA GLU A 146 8.66 -3.96 4.18
C GLU A 146 10.12 -4.42 4.10
N PRO A 147 11.02 -3.74 3.36
CA PRO A 147 12.37 -4.23 3.04
C PRO A 147 13.36 -4.13 4.20
N PHE A 148 12.88 -3.89 5.42
CA PHE A 148 13.73 -3.73 6.59
C PHE A 148 14.18 -5.07 7.16
N LYS A 149 15.39 -5.11 7.69
CA LYS A 149 16.01 -6.33 8.24
C LYS A 149 15.11 -7.06 9.25
N MET A 150 14.40 -6.30 10.08
CA MET A 150 13.56 -6.84 11.15
C MET A 150 12.11 -7.11 10.72
N SER A 151 11.70 -6.71 9.54
CA SER A 151 10.33 -6.94 9.08
C SER A 151 10.07 -8.41 8.83
N LEU A 152 8.88 -8.87 9.24
CA LEU A 152 8.46 -10.25 9.08
C LEU A 152 8.38 -10.62 7.59
N LEU A 153 7.84 -9.74 6.77
CA LEU A 153 7.65 -9.91 5.33
C LEU A 153 8.61 -9.00 4.55
N ASN A 154 9.91 -9.28 4.58
CA ASN A 154 10.92 -8.41 3.98
C ASN A 154 11.48 -8.88 2.63
N THR A 155 10.89 -9.91 2.04
CA THR A 155 11.18 -10.36 0.66
C THR A 155 9.93 -10.93 0.02
N VAL A 156 9.87 -10.92 -1.31
CA VAL A 156 8.76 -11.51 -2.07
C VAL A 156 8.62 -13.01 -1.79
N ASP A 157 9.71 -13.74 -1.61
CA ASP A 157 9.66 -15.17 -1.26
C ASP A 157 9.03 -15.41 0.12
N LYS A 158 9.36 -14.57 1.13
CA LYS A 158 8.69 -14.63 2.44
C LYS A 158 7.22 -14.28 2.33
N MET A 159 6.85 -13.26 1.55
CA MET A 159 5.46 -12.92 1.28
C MET A 159 4.72 -14.10 0.66
N ALA A 160 5.26 -14.72 -0.38
CA ALA A 160 4.64 -15.88 -1.03
C ALA A 160 4.45 -17.06 -0.07
N ASN A 161 5.47 -17.38 0.75
CA ASN A 161 5.40 -18.42 1.77
C ASN A 161 4.39 -18.09 2.88
N PHE A 162 4.30 -16.81 3.26
CA PHE A 162 3.34 -16.36 4.26
C PHE A 162 1.90 -16.52 3.78
N LEU A 163 1.62 -16.09 2.56
CA LEU A 163 0.30 -16.25 1.94
C LEU A 163 -0.09 -17.73 1.79
N GLU A 164 0.89 -18.61 1.52
CA GLU A 164 0.67 -20.07 1.51
C GLU A 164 0.31 -20.60 2.91
N GLY A 165 0.88 -20.04 3.97
CA GLY A 165 0.54 -20.39 5.36
C GLY A 165 -0.83 -19.87 5.79
N VAL A 166 -1.18 -18.63 5.37
CA VAL A 166 -2.48 -18.03 5.67
C VAL A 166 -3.61 -18.75 4.95
N LYS A 167 -3.45 -19.09 3.67
CA LYS A 167 -4.44 -19.79 2.82
C LYS A 167 -5.84 -19.17 2.87
N HIS A 168 -5.93 -17.85 2.74
CA HIS A 168 -7.19 -17.13 2.78
C HIS A 168 -7.33 -16.25 1.56
N GLU A 169 -8.43 -16.37 0.81
CA GLU A 169 -8.65 -15.66 -0.47
C GLU A 169 -8.70 -14.15 -0.34
N ALA A 170 -9.14 -13.64 0.81
CA ALA A 170 -9.18 -12.20 1.09
C ALA A 170 -7.80 -11.64 1.47
N VAL A 171 -6.79 -12.48 1.76
CA VAL A 171 -5.44 -12.01 2.13
C VAL A 171 -4.50 -12.19 0.94
N GLN A 172 -4.02 -11.08 0.42
CA GLN A 172 -3.18 -11.01 -0.77
C GLN A 172 -2.01 -10.06 -0.54
N ALA A 173 -1.09 -9.96 -1.48
CA ALA A 173 0.04 -9.04 -1.42
C ALA A 173 -0.29 -7.66 -2.01
N ASN A 174 0.29 -6.62 -1.45
CA ASN A 174 0.69 -5.43 -2.19
C ASN A 174 2.06 -5.69 -2.82
N ILE A 175 2.30 -5.20 -4.03
CA ILE A 175 3.61 -5.20 -4.67
C ILE A 175 4.13 -3.77 -4.61
N ASP A 176 5.03 -3.47 -3.68
CA ASP A 176 5.78 -2.22 -3.73
C ASP A 176 7.06 -2.41 -4.54
N ILE A 177 7.22 -1.59 -5.60
CA ILE A 177 8.34 -1.74 -6.54
C ILE A 177 9.65 -1.26 -5.92
N SER A 178 9.63 -0.20 -5.13
CA SER A 178 10.83 0.30 -4.44
C SER A 178 11.30 -0.69 -3.37
N HIS A 179 10.36 -1.32 -2.67
CA HIS A 179 10.67 -2.36 -1.69
C HIS A 179 11.20 -3.64 -2.35
N CYS A 180 10.72 -3.96 -3.55
CA CYS A 180 11.32 -5.04 -4.34
C CYS A 180 12.78 -4.74 -4.68
N GLU A 181 13.10 -3.52 -5.11
CA GLU A 181 14.47 -3.10 -5.38
C GLU A 181 15.34 -3.19 -4.12
N LEU A 182 14.89 -2.61 -3.01
CA LEU A 182 15.60 -2.62 -1.71
C LEU A 182 15.80 -4.04 -1.14
N SER A 183 14.89 -4.97 -1.42
CA SER A 183 15.00 -6.38 -1.04
C SER A 183 15.75 -7.24 -2.07
N ASN A 184 16.33 -6.63 -3.10
CA ASN A 184 16.99 -7.29 -4.22
C ASN A 184 16.10 -8.31 -4.96
N THR A 185 14.81 -8.09 -4.98
CA THR A 185 13.85 -8.92 -5.72
C THR A 185 13.70 -8.40 -7.14
N ARG A 186 14.21 -9.15 -8.12
CA ARG A 186 14.03 -8.81 -9.54
C ARG A 186 12.58 -9.04 -9.99
N ALA A 187 12.15 -8.31 -11.02
CA ALA A 187 10.81 -8.41 -11.58
C ALA A 187 10.32 -9.86 -11.87
N ALA A 188 11.21 -10.74 -12.30
CA ALA A 188 10.90 -12.16 -12.52
C ALA A 188 10.43 -12.88 -11.25
N GLY A 189 10.92 -12.47 -10.06
CA GLY A 189 10.54 -13.06 -8.78
C GLY A 189 9.06 -12.80 -8.42
N LEU A 190 8.44 -11.75 -8.98
CA LEU A 190 7.02 -11.47 -8.78
C LEU A 190 6.10 -12.59 -9.31
N GLU A 191 6.62 -13.51 -10.13
CA GLU A 191 5.85 -14.67 -10.60
C GLU A 191 5.29 -15.51 -9.45
N THR A 192 5.98 -15.57 -8.31
CA THR A 192 5.53 -16.29 -7.12
C THR A 192 4.25 -15.72 -6.50
N LEU A 193 3.89 -14.47 -6.84
CA LEU A 193 2.69 -13.80 -6.38
C LEU A 193 1.53 -13.85 -7.40
N ARG A 194 1.64 -14.64 -8.49
CA ARG A 194 0.58 -14.78 -9.49
C ARG A 194 -0.74 -15.22 -8.85
N GLY A 195 -1.80 -14.42 -9.08
CA GLY A 195 -3.12 -14.65 -8.50
C GLY A 195 -3.21 -14.42 -6.99
N ARG A 196 -2.15 -13.86 -6.37
CA ARG A 196 -2.06 -13.61 -4.92
C ARG A 196 -1.68 -12.18 -4.56
N ALA A 197 -1.77 -11.24 -5.50
CA ALA A 197 -1.57 -9.82 -5.27
C ALA A 197 -2.75 -9.02 -5.82
N CYS A 198 -3.14 -7.94 -5.15
CA CYS A 198 -4.32 -7.15 -5.51
C CYS A 198 -4.05 -5.64 -5.61
N HIS A 199 -2.90 -5.17 -5.19
CA HIS A 199 -2.53 -3.76 -5.22
C HIS A 199 -1.06 -3.58 -5.55
N VAL A 200 -0.68 -2.39 -6.00
CA VAL A 200 0.71 -2.05 -6.33
C VAL A 200 1.02 -0.66 -5.83
N HIS A 201 2.08 -0.53 -5.06
CA HIS A 201 2.71 0.75 -4.76
C HIS A 201 3.93 0.98 -5.64
N LEU A 202 4.21 2.24 -5.93
CA LEU A 202 5.29 2.64 -6.79
C LEU A 202 5.90 3.95 -6.29
N SER A 203 7.17 3.87 -5.93
CA SER A 203 8.06 4.99 -5.68
C SER A 203 9.46 4.64 -6.16
N ASP A 204 10.36 5.60 -6.19
CA ASP A 204 11.78 5.38 -6.47
C ASP A 204 12.59 5.39 -5.16
N CYS A 205 13.78 4.82 -5.19
CA CYS A 205 14.70 4.82 -4.05
C CYS A 205 16.16 4.92 -4.53
N ASP A 206 17.07 5.19 -3.61
CA ASP A 206 18.51 5.23 -3.93
C ASP A 206 19.20 3.86 -3.95
N GLY A 207 18.41 2.78 -3.79
CA GLY A 207 18.89 1.40 -3.71
C GLY A 207 19.46 1.00 -2.35
N LYS A 208 19.37 1.87 -1.33
CA LYS A 208 19.94 1.64 0.00
C LYS A 208 18.94 1.91 1.13
N ILE A 209 18.20 2.99 1.04
CA ILE A 209 17.23 3.40 2.04
C ILE A 209 15.86 3.61 1.42
N HIS A 210 14.83 3.37 2.21
CA HIS A 210 13.46 3.71 1.89
C HIS A 210 13.32 5.24 1.78
N GLY A 211 12.87 5.76 0.65
CA GLY A 211 12.90 7.20 0.40
C GLY A 211 11.75 7.77 -0.41
N ASP A 212 10.85 6.95 -0.93
CA ASP A 212 9.63 7.30 -1.67
C ASP A 212 9.77 8.45 -2.66
N LEU A 213 10.82 8.37 -3.46
CA LEU A 213 11.17 9.40 -4.44
C LEU A 213 10.25 9.33 -5.66
N PRO A 214 10.02 10.45 -6.37
CA PRO A 214 9.44 10.42 -7.70
C PRO A 214 10.25 9.52 -8.65
N PRO A 215 9.60 8.70 -9.48
CA PRO A 215 10.27 7.87 -10.47
C PRO A 215 11.22 8.68 -11.38
N GLY A 216 12.45 8.19 -11.47
CA GLY A 216 13.56 8.82 -12.22
C GLY A 216 14.50 9.65 -11.35
N ARG A 217 14.24 9.74 -10.05
CA ARG A 217 15.15 10.39 -9.09
C ARG A 217 16.04 9.40 -8.34
N GLY A 218 15.76 8.12 -8.45
CA GLY A 218 16.51 7.04 -7.82
C GLY A 218 17.16 6.10 -8.82
N VAL A 219 17.20 4.82 -8.48
CA VAL A 219 17.91 3.78 -9.25
C VAL A 219 16.96 2.70 -9.82
N VAL A 220 15.68 2.76 -9.53
CA VAL A 220 14.72 1.70 -9.90
C VAL A 220 14.50 1.65 -11.41
N ASP A 221 14.75 0.50 -12.04
CA ASP A 221 14.29 0.22 -13.41
C ASP A 221 12.85 -0.30 -13.40
N PHE A 222 11.88 0.59 -13.55
CA PHE A 222 10.46 0.30 -13.46
C PHE A 222 9.92 -0.56 -14.60
N VAL A 223 10.52 -0.50 -15.79
CA VAL A 223 9.97 -1.14 -17.01
C VAL A 223 9.82 -2.65 -16.87
N PRO A 224 10.82 -3.42 -16.36
CA PRO A 224 10.67 -4.84 -16.12
C PRO A 224 9.57 -5.18 -15.10
N TYR A 225 9.46 -4.41 -14.00
CA TYR A 225 8.43 -4.63 -12.98
C TYR A 225 7.03 -4.39 -13.54
N LEU A 226 6.80 -3.26 -14.20
CA LEU A 226 5.49 -2.94 -14.79
C LEU A 226 5.08 -3.94 -15.87
N LYS A 227 6.02 -4.43 -16.72
CA LYS A 227 5.75 -5.51 -17.66
C LYS A 227 5.31 -6.78 -16.94
N LYS A 228 6.01 -7.17 -15.87
CA LYS A 228 5.66 -8.35 -15.08
C LYS A 228 4.31 -8.19 -14.39
N ILE A 229 4.01 -7.05 -13.77
CA ILE A 229 2.71 -6.74 -13.16
C ILE A 229 1.58 -6.85 -14.20
N LYS A 230 1.79 -6.34 -15.43
CA LYS A 230 0.85 -6.51 -16.53
C LYS A 230 0.65 -7.98 -16.90
N GLU A 231 1.71 -8.78 -17.00
CA GLU A 231 1.65 -10.22 -17.27
C GLU A 231 0.92 -11.01 -16.18
N LEU A 232 1.03 -10.57 -14.93
CA LEU A 232 0.31 -11.14 -13.79
C LEU A 232 -1.19 -10.83 -13.82
N SER A 233 -1.62 -9.88 -14.65
CA SER A 233 -3.02 -9.44 -14.80
C SER A 233 -3.65 -9.05 -13.46
N LEU A 234 -2.91 -8.29 -12.64
CA LEU A 234 -3.38 -7.86 -11.34
C LEU A 234 -4.63 -6.98 -11.48
N PRO A 235 -5.63 -7.18 -10.62
CA PRO A 235 -6.71 -6.21 -10.46
C PRO A 235 -6.19 -4.93 -9.77
N GLY A 236 -7.04 -3.91 -9.66
CA GLY A 236 -6.73 -2.74 -8.86
C GLY A 236 -5.94 -1.64 -9.57
N ALA A 237 -5.08 -0.97 -8.83
CA ALA A 237 -4.34 0.21 -9.23
C ALA A 237 -2.83 0.05 -9.06
N VAL A 238 -2.08 0.91 -9.76
CA VAL A 238 -0.71 1.28 -9.39
C VAL A 238 -0.84 2.62 -8.70
N SER A 239 -0.54 2.69 -7.42
CA SER A 239 -0.62 3.90 -6.61
C SER A 239 0.77 4.43 -6.31
N LEU A 240 0.97 5.72 -6.57
CA LEU A 240 2.18 6.42 -6.14
C LEU A 240 2.19 6.56 -4.63
N GLU A 241 3.28 6.15 -4.01
CA GLU A 241 3.61 6.42 -2.63
C GLU A 241 4.76 7.41 -2.58
N LEU A 242 4.50 8.59 -2.04
CA LEU A 242 5.46 9.68 -1.99
C LEU A 242 5.44 10.27 -0.58
N GLU A 243 6.36 9.84 0.23
CA GLU A 243 6.47 10.26 1.62
C GLU A 243 7.77 11.03 1.85
N TYR A 244 7.87 11.66 3.00
CA TYR A 244 9.10 12.30 3.48
C TYR A 244 9.74 13.28 2.48
N SER A 245 8.94 14.04 1.71
CA SER A 245 9.46 15.06 0.81
C SER A 245 10.42 16.01 1.55
N PRO A 246 11.63 16.24 1.03
CA PRO A 246 12.61 17.10 1.70
C PRO A 246 12.20 18.57 1.75
N ASP A 247 11.26 18.98 0.90
CA ASP A 247 10.66 20.32 0.91
C ASP A 247 9.13 20.20 0.76
N PRO A 248 8.39 20.15 1.89
CA PRO A 248 6.92 20.09 1.86
C PRO A 248 6.25 21.27 1.14
N SER A 249 6.93 22.41 0.98
CA SER A 249 6.39 23.55 0.24
C SER A 249 6.25 23.25 -1.26
N GLN A 250 7.07 22.37 -1.79
CA GLN A 250 7.12 21.94 -3.19
C GLN A 250 6.35 20.64 -3.47
N ILE A 251 5.57 20.16 -2.51
CA ILE A 251 4.91 18.85 -2.62
C ILE A 251 4.05 18.71 -3.89
N GLU A 252 3.38 19.76 -4.33
CA GLU A 252 2.59 19.70 -5.57
C GLU A 252 3.48 19.46 -6.81
N ALA A 253 4.61 20.14 -6.90
CA ALA A 253 5.57 19.93 -8.00
C ALA A 253 6.13 18.50 -7.97
N TRP A 254 6.43 17.98 -6.77
CA TRP A 254 6.91 16.64 -6.52
C TRP A 254 5.89 15.57 -7.00
N VAL A 255 4.63 15.73 -6.66
CA VAL A 255 3.56 14.83 -7.09
C VAL A 255 3.30 14.90 -8.59
N ARG A 256 3.31 16.12 -9.19
CA ARG A 256 3.14 16.29 -10.65
C ARG A 256 4.27 15.64 -11.44
N GLU A 257 5.50 15.74 -10.96
CA GLU A 257 6.67 15.06 -11.54
C GLU A 257 6.46 13.54 -11.50
N ALA A 258 6.16 12.99 -10.33
CA ALA A 258 5.93 11.56 -10.14
C ALA A 258 4.78 11.03 -11.01
N TYR A 259 3.65 11.75 -11.04
CA TYR A 259 2.53 11.43 -11.93
C TYR A 259 2.97 11.34 -13.39
N THR A 260 3.68 12.38 -13.87
CA THR A 260 4.10 12.46 -15.27
C THR A 260 5.05 11.34 -15.65
N ALA A 261 6.02 11.04 -14.78
CA ALA A 261 6.99 9.97 -15.00
C ALA A 261 6.28 8.61 -15.02
N THR A 262 5.44 8.32 -14.02
CA THR A 262 4.72 7.04 -13.92
C THR A 262 3.72 6.84 -15.05
N ALA A 263 2.97 7.88 -15.41
CA ALA A 263 2.01 7.78 -16.52
C ALA A 263 2.70 7.47 -17.85
N LYS A 264 3.90 8.02 -18.12
CA LYS A 264 4.71 7.68 -19.29
C LYS A 264 5.23 6.24 -19.25
N LEU A 265 5.69 5.78 -18.09
CA LEU A 265 6.14 4.40 -17.90
C LEU A 265 5.00 3.40 -18.13
N MET A 266 3.81 3.68 -17.61
CA MET A 266 2.63 2.84 -17.82
C MET A 266 2.17 2.81 -19.28
N ASP A 267 2.25 3.93 -20.00
CA ASP A 267 1.98 4.00 -21.44
C ASP A 267 3.01 3.19 -22.23
N GLN A 268 4.29 3.35 -21.94
CA GLN A 268 5.39 2.62 -22.58
C GLN A 268 5.21 1.09 -22.52
N VAL A 269 4.67 0.58 -21.42
CA VAL A 269 4.38 -0.87 -21.27
C VAL A 269 2.96 -1.24 -21.70
N GLY A 270 2.15 -0.28 -22.16
CA GLY A 270 0.78 -0.47 -22.62
C GLY A 270 -0.19 -0.88 -21.50
N MET A 271 0.00 -0.37 -20.28
CA MET A 271 -0.90 -0.57 -19.13
C MET A 271 -1.98 0.53 -19.05
N ARG A 272 -1.63 1.76 -19.43
CA ARG A 272 -2.51 2.92 -19.38
C ARG A 272 -2.03 3.93 -20.42
N PRO A 273 -2.90 4.41 -21.32
CA PRO A 273 -2.49 5.43 -22.28
C PRO A 273 -2.18 6.76 -21.57
N PHE A 274 -1.05 7.37 -21.90
CA PHE A 274 -0.71 8.70 -21.41
C PHE A 274 -1.56 9.75 -22.13
N LYS A 275 -2.32 10.52 -21.36
CA LYS A 275 -3.11 11.63 -21.88
C LYS A 275 -2.43 12.93 -21.42
N THR A 276 -1.91 13.71 -22.36
CA THR A 276 -1.54 15.12 -22.09
C THR A 276 -2.84 15.88 -21.82
N ARG A 277 -2.98 16.43 -20.65
CA ARG A 277 -4.05 17.38 -20.31
C ARG A 277 -3.63 18.80 -20.63
#